data_00a1de18bd9b1c40cbc326579924d9b4
#
_entry.id   00a1de18bd9b1c40cbc326579924d9b4
#
_cell.length_a   1.000
_cell.length_b   1.000
_cell.length_c   1.000
_cell.angle_alpha   90.00
_cell.angle_beta   90.00
_cell.angle_gamma   90.00
#
_symmetry.space_group_name_H-M   'P 1'
#
loop_
_entity.id
_entity.type
_entity.pdbx_description
1 polymer ?
#
loop_
_entity_poly.entity_id
_entity_poly.type
_entity_poly.pdbx_seq_one_letter_code
_entity_poly.pdbx_strand_id
1 'polypeptide(L)'
;MIENKKIKNATECELDGINFRSKQERSIYKYLLSIGITPQYESERFTIWDRDKFSVPFYDRYGRTFKRIDRKPTSVHYTPDFIFNVGDIKVILEVKGFKNDAVPYKTRLFRDLLEKIKDSSGEKLCYAIVYTIKDLKFLLNDLQNSRE
;
A
#
# COMPACT_ATOMS: atom_id res chain seq x y z
N MET A 1 4.26 10.09 -14.34
CA MET A 1 4.15 8.72 -13.79
C MET A 1 5.29 8.52 -12.81
N ILE A 2 4.99 8.38 -11.54
CA ILE A 2 6.04 7.99 -10.58
C ILE A 2 6.20 6.49 -10.76
N GLU A 3 7.27 6.08 -11.44
CA GLU A 3 7.67 4.68 -11.43
C GLU A 3 7.90 4.28 -9.98
N ASN A 4 7.20 3.27 -9.52
CA ASN A 4 7.55 2.61 -8.28
C ASN A 4 8.98 2.12 -8.43
N LYS A 5 9.93 2.79 -7.80
CA LYS A 5 11.33 2.37 -7.83
C LYS A 5 11.41 0.91 -7.44
N LYS A 6 11.95 0.08 -8.33
CA LYS A 6 12.26 -1.32 -8.01
C LYS A 6 13.00 -1.36 -6.68
N ILE A 7 12.49 -2.17 -5.76
CA ILE A 7 13.19 -2.41 -4.51
C ILE A 7 14.56 -2.99 -4.88
N LYS A 8 15.62 -2.34 -4.44
CA LYS A 8 16.99 -2.79 -4.69
C LYS A 8 17.11 -4.24 -4.20
N ASN A 9 17.46 -5.18 -5.10
CA ASN A 9 17.56 -6.62 -4.86
C ASN A 9 16.25 -7.44 -4.84
N ALA A 10 15.10 -6.89 -5.23
CA ALA A 10 13.90 -7.69 -5.44
C ALA A 10 13.99 -8.44 -6.78
N THR A 11 13.68 -9.74 -6.77
CA THR A 11 13.62 -10.57 -7.97
C THR A 11 12.18 -10.73 -8.40
N GLU A 12 11.84 -10.29 -9.59
CA GLU A 12 10.52 -10.52 -10.21
C GLU A 12 10.30 -12.01 -10.43
N CYS A 13 9.09 -12.49 -10.17
CA CYS A 13 8.71 -13.87 -10.36
C CYS A 13 7.23 -14.01 -10.69
N GLU A 14 6.92 -14.97 -11.57
CA GLU A 14 5.57 -15.23 -12.04
C GLU A 14 4.93 -16.40 -11.28
N LEU A 15 3.62 -16.32 -11.08
CA LEU A 15 2.74 -17.41 -10.68
C LEU A 15 1.30 -17.09 -11.10
N ASP A 16 0.60 -18.06 -11.69
CA ASP A 16 -0.81 -17.93 -12.13
C ASP A 16 -1.06 -16.71 -13.06
N GLY A 17 -0.09 -16.38 -13.93
CA GLY A 17 -0.17 -15.22 -14.81
C GLY A 17 0.08 -13.87 -14.13
N ILE A 18 0.45 -13.85 -12.87
CA ILE A 18 0.76 -12.65 -12.09
C ILE A 18 2.27 -12.48 -11.98
N ASN A 19 2.80 -11.32 -12.38
CA ASN A 19 4.19 -10.97 -12.20
C ASN A 19 4.39 -10.26 -10.87
N PHE A 20 4.90 -10.98 -9.87
CA PHE A 20 5.21 -10.43 -8.57
C PHE A 20 6.55 -9.69 -8.57
N ARG A 21 6.63 -8.58 -7.85
CA ARG A 21 7.85 -7.78 -7.73
C ARG A 21 8.90 -8.44 -6.85
N SER A 22 8.51 -9.39 -6.01
CA SER A 22 9.42 -10.12 -5.14
C SER A 22 8.98 -11.57 -4.94
N LYS A 23 9.93 -12.41 -4.58
CA LYS A 23 9.65 -13.80 -4.18
C LYS A 23 8.81 -13.89 -2.92
N GLN A 24 8.95 -12.90 -2.04
CA GLN A 24 8.18 -12.82 -0.80
C GLN A 24 6.70 -12.56 -1.08
N GLU A 25 6.38 -11.63 -1.98
CA GLU A 25 5.00 -11.41 -2.42
C GLU A 25 4.40 -12.69 -3.01
N ARG A 26 5.13 -13.40 -3.86
CA ARG A 26 4.69 -14.69 -4.40
C ARG A 26 4.44 -15.71 -3.31
N SER A 27 5.30 -15.79 -2.29
CA SER A 27 5.14 -16.71 -1.17
C SER A 27 3.89 -16.39 -0.35
N ILE A 28 3.63 -15.12 -0.10
CA ILE A 28 2.40 -14.66 0.55
C ILE A 28 1.16 -15.03 -0.26
N TYR A 29 1.18 -14.79 -1.56
CA TYR A 29 0.11 -15.17 -2.48
C TYR A 29 -0.18 -16.68 -2.43
N LYS A 30 0.86 -17.50 -2.55
CA LYS A 30 0.75 -18.98 -2.46
C LYS A 30 0.16 -19.44 -1.13
N TYR A 31 0.60 -18.83 -0.04
CA TYR A 31 0.07 -19.17 1.27
C TYR A 31 -1.43 -18.83 1.38
N LEU A 32 -1.84 -17.64 0.94
CA LEU A 32 -3.26 -17.25 0.95
C LEU A 32 -4.12 -18.21 0.13
N LEU A 33 -3.67 -18.59 -1.07
CA LEU A 33 -4.36 -19.60 -1.88
C LEU A 33 -4.47 -20.95 -1.15
N SER A 34 -3.41 -21.38 -0.45
CA SER A 34 -3.38 -22.66 0.27
C SER A 34 -4.41 -22.76 1.38
N ILE A 35 -4.85 -21.64 1.92
CA ILE A 35 -5.88 -21.55 2.97
C ILE A 35 -7.25 -21.12 2.44
N GLY A 36 -7.44 -21.11 1.11
CA GLY A 36 -8.70 -20.83 0.46
C GLY A 36 -9.02 -19.34 0.27
N ILE A 37 -8.04 -18.46 0.42
CA ILE A 37 -8.19 -17.03 0.16
C ILE A 37 -7.57 -16.70 -1.19
N THR A 38 -8.35 -16.11 -2.10
CA THR A 38 -7.87 -15.60 -3.40
C THR A 38 -7.67 -14.10 -3.30
N PRO A 39 -6.44 -13.61 -3.08
CA PRO A 39 -6.20 -12.18 -3.01
C PRO A 39 -6.13 -11.55 -4.40
N GLN A 40 -6.50 -10.27 -4.47
CA GLN A 40 -6.26 -9.45 -5.65
C GLN A 40 -4.89 -8.75 -5.49
N TYR A 41 -4.08 -8.82 -6.53
CA TYR A 41 -2.73 -8.24 -6.54
C TYR A 41 -2.75 -6.87 -7.22
N GLU A 42 -2.28 -5.84 -6.54
CA GLU A 42 -2.20 -4.45 -7.02
C GLU A 42 -3.50 -3.95 -7.69
N SER A 43 -4.66 -4.34 -7.17
CA SER A 43 -5.96 -4.13 -7.79
C SER A 43 -6.56 -2.74 -7.57
N GLU A 44 -6.16 -2.03 -6.53
CA GLU A 44 -6.68 -0.70 -6.21
C GLU A 44 -5.53 0.30 -6.02
N ARG A 45 -5.72 1.48 -6.60
CA ARG A 45 -4.83 2.61 -6.44
C ARG A 45 -5.55 3.71 -5.67
N PHE A 46 -5.02 4.07 -4.51
CA PHE A 46 -5.60 5.10 -3.65
C PHE A 46 -4.88 6.44 -3.85
N THR A 47 -5.64 7.51 -3.96
CA THR A 47 -5.10 8.87 -3.88
C THR A 47 -5.04 9.27 -2.41
N ILE A 48 -3.83 9.28 -1.83
CA ILE A 48 -3.63 9.54 -0.41
C ILE A 48 -3.40 11.02 -0.08
N TRP A 49 -3.06 11.81 -1.08
CA TRP A 49 -2.96 13.24 -0.98
C TRP A 49 -3.20 13.90 -2.32
N ASP A 50 -4.04 14.93 -2.33
CA ASP A 50 -4.30 15.77 -3.49
C ASP A 50 -4.71 17.17 -3.03
N ARG A 51 -4.35 18.19 -3.80
CA ARG A 51 -4.79 19.57 -3.59
C ARG A 51 -4.85 20.33 -4.89
N ASP A 52 -5.97 20.95 -5.15
CA ASP A 52 -6.22 21.64 -6.43
C ASP A 52 -5.60 23.02 -6.52
N LYS A 53 -5.55 23.75 -5.41
CA LYS A 53 -5.11 25.15 -5.41
C LYS A 53 -4.03 25.41 -4.38
N PHE A 54 -2.98 26.07 -4.84
CA PHE A 54 -1.88 26.56 -4.03
C PHE A 54 -1.79 28.07 -4.21
N SER A 55 -1.98 28.84 -3.14
CA SER A 55 -1.94 30.28 -3.16
C SER A 55 -0.72 30.88 -2.46
N VAL A 56 -0.02 30.06 -1.65
CA VAL A 56 1.19 30.50 -0.96
C VAL A 56 2.36 30.46 -1.92
N PRO A 57 3.08 31.57 -2.14
CA PRO A 57 4.27 31.58 -2.99
C PRO A 57 5.32 30.58 -2.49
N PHE A 58 5.87 29.82 -3.41
CA PHE A 58 6.93 28.87 -3.13
C PHE A 58 8.15 29.12 -4.03
N TYR A 59 9.32 29.17 -3.45
CA TYR A 59 10.58 29.41 -4.13
C TYR A 59 11.53 28.24 -3.88
N ASP A 60 12.18 27.80 -4.93
CA ASP A 60 13.18 26.73 -4.85
C ASP A 60 14.15 26.82 -6.04
N ARG A 61 15.17 26.01 -6.02
CA ARG A 61 16.07 25.84 -7.16
C ARG A 61 15.44 24.95 -8.22
N TYR A 62 15.47 25.44 -9.46
CA TYR A 62 15.18 24.64 -10.63
C TYR A 62 16.47 24.58 -11.47
N GLY A 63 17.18 23.44 -11.41
CA GLY A 63 18.55 23.37 -11.92
C GLY A 63 19.47 24.24 -11.07
N ARG A 64 20.11 25.23 -11.72
CA ARG A 64 21.03 26.19 -11.06
C ARG A 64 20.37 27.52 -10.69
N THR A 65 19.11 27.71 -11.07
CA THR A 65 18.43 28.98 -10.90
C THR A 65 17.45 28.90 -9.73
N PHE A 66 17.60 29.80 -8.75
CA PHE A 66 16.61 30.01 -7.70
C PHE A 66 15.50 30.89 -8.24
N LYS A 67 14.25 30.41 -8.17
CA LYS A 67 13.09 31.12 -8.70
C LYS A 67 11.78 30.72 -8.03
N ARG A 68 10.74 31.49 -8.30
CA ARG A 68 9.39 31.09 -7.95
C ARG A 68 8.97 29.85 -8.73
N ILE A 69 8.42 28.88 -8.04
CA ILE A 69 7.88 27.65 -8.61
C ILE A 69 6.37 27.77 -8.65
N ASP A 70 5.82 27.94 -9.84
CA ASP A 70 4.37 28.06 -10.06
C ASP A 70 3.72 26.71 -10.36
N ARG A 71 4.52 25.68 -10.55
CA ARG A 71 4.02 24.33 -10.81
C ARG A 71 3.36 23.74 -9.57
N LYS A 72 2.12 23.29 -9.72
CA LYS A 72 1.38 22.55 -8.71
C LYS A 72 2.09 21.21 -8.41
N PRO A 73 2.27 20.84 -7.14
CA PRO A 73 2.73 19.49 -6.78
C PRO A 73 1.77 18.42 -7.30
N THR A 74 2.31 17.29 -7.72
CA THR A 74 1.51 16.16 -8.15
C THR A 74 0.85 15.46 -6.96
N SER A 75 -0.34 14.91 -7.17
CA SER A 75 -1.01 14.07 -6.17
C SER A 75 -0.16 12.86 -5.79
N VAL A 76 -0.33 12.37 -4.57
CA VAL A 76 0.36 11.19 -4.06
C VAL A 76 -0.59 10.01 -4.08
N HIS A 77 -0.16 8.93 -4.71
CA HIS A 77 -0.93 7.70 -4.83
C HIS A 77 -0.25 6.57 -4.09
N TYR A 78 -1.05 5.57 -3.71
CA TYR A 78 -0.58 4.36 -3.07
C TYR A 78 -1.34 3.16 -3.62
N THR A 79 -0.61 2.13 -4.04
CA THR A 79 -1.14 0.85 -4.50
C THR A 79 -0.64 -0.24 -3.57
N PRO A 80 -1.46 -0.76 -2.65
CA PRO A 80 -1.07 -1.88 -1.80
C PRO A 80 -0.88 -3.17 -2.60
N ASP A 81 -0.09 -4.09 -2.08
CA ASP A 81 0.24 -5.32 -2.76
C ASP A 81 -0.98 -6.25 -2.91
N PHE A 82 -1.72 -6.48 -1.83
CA PHE A 82 -2.85 -7.39 -1.85
C PHE A 82 -4.10 -6.82 -1.19
N ILE A 83 -5.24 -7.18 -1.73
CA ILE A 83 -6.56 -6.93 -1.13
C ILE A 83 -7.36 -8.23 -1.14
N PHE A 84 -7.91 -8.60 0.01
CA PHE A 84 -8.76 -9.76 0.18
C PHE A 84 -9.72 -9.57 1.36
N ASN A 85 -10.69 -10.45 1.49
CA ASN A 85 -11.63 -10.42 2.60
C ASN A 85 -11.38 -11.56 3.59
N VAL A 86 -11.48 -11.24 4.87
CA VAL A 86 -11.61 -12.22 5.94
C VAL A 86 -13.00 -12.01 6.54
N GLY A 87 -13.98 -12.83 6.08
CA GLY A 87 -15.38 -12.59 6.34
C GLY A 87 -15.85 -11.24 5.78
N ASP A 88 -16.35 -10.36 6.65
CA ASP A 88 -16.80 -9.02 6.29
C ASP A 88 -15.72 -7.93 6.41
N ILE A 89 -14.51 -8.30 6.79
CA ILE A 89 -13.36 -7.38 6.91
C ILE A 89 -12.59 -7.36 5.59
N LYS A 90 -12.47 -6.20 4.97
CA LYS A 90 -11.58 -5.96 3.83
C LYS A 90 -10.16 -5.75 4.35
N VAL A 91 -9.27 -6.67 4.03
CA VAL A 91 -7.87 -6.61 4.41
C VAL A 91 -7.05 -6.02 3.27
N ILE A 92 -6.31 -4.99 3.59
CA ILE A 92 -5.38 -4.31 2.70
C ILE A 92 -3.98 -4.62 3.20
N LEU A 93 -3.19 -5.32 2.39
CA LEU A 93 -1.92 -5.89 2.81
C LEU A 93 -0.76 -5.32 1.99
N GLU A 94 0.26 -4.89 2.69
CA GLU A 94 1.57 -4.53 2.13
C GLU A 94 2.61 -5.55 2.59
N VAL A 95 3.44 -6.00 1.65
CA VAL A 95 4.54 -6.95 1.93
C VAL A 95 5.87 -6.21 1.86
N LYS A 96 6.64 -6.24 2.95
CA LYS A 96 7.95 -5.61 3.05
C LYS A 96 9.04 -6.63 3.30
N GLY A 97 10.16 -6.50 2.57
CA GLY A 97 11.35 -7.32 2.81
C GLY A 97 12.19 -6.80 3.98
N PHE A 98 12.33 -5.48 4.06
CA PHE A 98 13.07 -4.79 5.12
C PHE A 98 12.34 -3.51 5.51
N LYS A 99 12.53 -3.10 6.76
CA LYS A 99 12.03 -1.82 7.24
C LYS A 99 12.75 -0.70 6.49
N ASN A 100 12.01 0.06 5.69
CA ASN A 100 12.55 1.16 4.92
C ASN A 100 12.02 2.48 5.49
N ASP A 101 12.92 3.41 5.78
CA ASP A 101 12.61 4.70 6.42
C ASP A 101 11.76 5.63 5.53
N ALA A 102 11.65 5.37 4.22
CA ALA A 102 10.84 6.19 3.29
C ALA A 102 9.32 5.95 3.38
N VAL A 103 8.87 4.96 4.15
CA VAL A 103 7.47 4.52 4.24
C VAL A 103 6.60 5.29 5.25
N PRO A 104 7.14 5.97 6.30
CA PRO A 104 6.30 6.50 7.38
C PRO A 104 5.23 7.50 6.93
N TYR A 105 5.52 8.35 5.96
CA TYR A 105 4.57 9.37 5.49
C TYR A 105 3.41 8.76 4.70
N LYS A 106 3.69 7.85 3.77
CA LYS A 106 2.65 7.17 2.99
C LYS A 106 1.74 6.35 3.90
N THR A 107 2.30 5.63 4.85
CA THR A 107 1.54 4.85 5.83
C THR A 107 0.61 5.73 6.66
N ARG A 108 1.09 6.86 7.16
CA ARG A 108 0.28 7.81 7.94
C ARG A 108 -0.87 8.38 7.11
N LEU A 109 -0.59 8.85 5.90
CA LEU A 109 -1.59 9.41 5.01
C LEU A 109 -2.62 8.35 4.59
N PHE A 110 -2.17 7.13 4.35
CA PHE A 110 -3.07 6.04 3.98
C PHE A 110 -3.96 5.62 5.16
N ARG A 111 -3.42 5.53 6.35
CA ARG A 111 -4.23 5.26 7.56
C ARG A 111 -5.29 6.33 7.79
N ASP A 112 -4.94 7.61 7.60
CA ASP A 112 -5.91 8.72 7.68
C ASP A 112 -7.01 8.58 6.63
N LEU A 113 -6.65 8.24 5.38
CA LEU A 113 -7.62 7.98 4.31
C LEU A 113 -8.56 6.81 4.67
N LEU A 114 -8.04 5.73 5.23
CA LEU A 114 -8.85 4.57 5.62
C LEU A 114 -9.86 4.91 6.72
N GLU A 115 -9.48 5.76 7.69
CA GLU A 115 -10.42 6.26 8.70
C GLU A 115 -11.57 7.06 8.03
N LYS A 116 -11.25 7.93 7.08
CA LYS A 116 -12.26 8.69 6.31
C LYS A 116 -13.18 7.79 5.50
N ILE A 117 -12.64 6.75 4.86
CA ILE A 117 -13.44 5.75 4.12
C ILE A 117 -14.38 5.01 5.07
N LYS A 118 -13.87 4.55 6.20
CA LYS A 118 -14.66 3.89 7.23
C LYS A 118 -15.80 4.77 7.73
N ASP A 119 -15.51 6.03 8.04
CA ASP A 119 -16.50 6.99 8.55
C ASP A 119 -17.60 7.28 7.53
N SER A 120 -17.28 7.31 6.25
CA SER A 120 -18.25 7.59 5.18
C SER A 120 -19.02 6.36 4.70
N SER A 121 -18.40 5.18 4.65
CA SER A 121 -18.99 3.97 4.07
C SER A 121 -19.45 2.95 5.11
N GLY A 122 -18.92 3.02 6.34
CA GLY A 122 -19.15 2.00 7.36
C GLY A 122 -18.44 0.67 7.10
N GLU A 123 -17.55 0.61 6.09
CA GLU A 123 -16.78 -0.60 5.78
C GLU A 123 -15.90 -1.03 6.94
N LYS A 124 -15.82 -2.33 7.18
CA LYS A 124 -14.84 -2.90 8.10
C LYS A 124 -13.53 -3.11 7.37
N LEU A 125 -12.52 -2.33 7.74
CA LEU A 125 -11.22 -2.30 7.09
C LEU A 125 -10.13 -2.78 8.05
N CYS A 126 -9.13 -3.46 7.49
CA CYS A 126 -7.88 -3.78 8.17
C CYS A 126 -6.71 -3.45 7.23
N TYR A 127 -5.73 -2.73 7.73
CA TYR A 127 -4.49 -2.46 7.00
C TYR A 127 -3.32 -3.08 7.76
N ALA A 128 -2.52 -3.87 7.07
CA ALA A 128 -1.37 -4.54 7.66
C ALA A 128 -0.14 -4.47 6.76
N ILE A 129 1.01 -4.33 7.38
CA ILE A 129 2.32 -4.44 6.75
C ILE A 129 2.97 -5.70 7.32
N VAL A 130 3.18 -6.69 6.46
CA VAL A 130 3.76 -7.97 6.86
C VAL A 130 5.16 -8.14 6.26
N TYR A 131 6.04 -8.73 7.03
CA TYR A 131 7.42 -9.00 6.64
C TYR A 131 7.68 -10.48 6.37
N THR A 132 6.87 -11.35 6.98
CA THR A 132 7.00 -12.81 6.91
C THR A 132 5.63 -13.48 6.83
N ILE A 133 5.61 -14.76 6.45
CA ILE A 133 4.39 -15.58 6.53
C ILE A 133 3.91 -15.72 7.99
N LYS A 134 4.82 -15.72 8.95
CA LYS A 134 4.47 -15.75 10.37
C LYS A 134 3.64 -14.53 10.77
N ASP A 135 3.98 -13.34 10.28
CA ASP A 135 3.21 -12.11 10.51
C ASP A 135 1.80 -12.25 9.93
N LEU A 136 1.69 -12.78 8.71
CA LEU A 136 0.40 -13.02 8.07
C LEU A 136 -0.46 -14.01 8.85
N LYS A 137 0.13 -15.11 9.32
CA LYS A 137 -0.59 -16.10 10.16
C LYS A 137 -1.13 -15.47 11.44
N PHE A 138 -0.32 -14.64 12.09
CA PHE A 138 -0.75 -13.91 13.28
C PHE A 138 -1.93 -12.99 12.97
N LEU A 139 -1.83 -12.19 11.90
CA LEU A 139 -2.90 -11.30 11.46
C LEU A 139 -4.21 -12.06 11.22
N LEU A 140 -4.16 -13.13 10.45
CA LEU A 140 -5.36 -13.90 10.11
C LEU A 140 -6.00 -14.54 11.34
N ASN A 141 -5.20 -15.06 12.26
CA ASN A 141 -5.68 -15.63 13.53
C ASN A 141 -6.34 -14.55 14.41
N ASP A 142 -5.73 -13.38 14.52
CA ASP A 142 -6.25 -12.27 15.31
C ASP A 142 -7.60 -11.76 14.75
N LEU A 143 -7.70 -11.62 13.42
CA LEU A 143 -8.94 -11.20 12.76
C LEU A 143 -10.06 -12.22 12.90
N GLN A 144 -9.76 -13.51 12.93
CA GLN A 144 -10.75 -14.58 13.14
C GLN A 144 -11.25 -14.59 14.58
N ASN A 145 -10.35 -14.43 15.56
CA ASN A 145 -10.70 -14.44 16.98
C ASN A 145 -11.48 -13.19 17.41
N SER A 146 -11.26 -12.05 16.74
CA SER A 146 -11.98 -10.81 17.03
C SER A 146 -13.44 -10.80 16.59
N ARG A 147 -13.93 -11.90 16.01
CA ARG A 147 -15.32 -12.07 15.58
C ARG A 147 -16.20 -12.81 16.60
N GLU A 148 -15.57 -13.44 17.56
CA GLU A 148 -16.27 -14.07 18.66
C GLU A 148 -16.52 -13.03 19.79
#